data_b8b01e0ffb67c1d356101bf5b97cf79e
#
_entry.id   b8b01e0ffb67c1d356101bf5b97cf79e
#
_cell.length_a   1.000
_cell.length_b   1.000
_cell.length_c   1.000
_cell.angle_alpha   90.00
_cell.angle_beta   90.00
_cell.angle_gamma   90.00
#
_symmetry.space_group_name_H-M   'P 1'
#
loop_
_entity.id
_entity.type
_entity.pdbx_description
1 polymer ?
#
loop_
_entity_poly.entity_id
_entity_poly.type
_entity_poly.pdbx_seq_one_letter_code
_entity_poly.pdbx_strand_id
1 'polypeptide(L)'
;YGITTIQDGFLTDSLYSLLKLFAEEKLLKIDVVGYVDLENYRNIYQNHSKDYVYNNHFRLGGYKIFLDGSPQGKTAWMKEPYEHSKEKGYPVHSDEDIYELISNALEDHAQLLAHCNGDAAAEQYVKQFTRVMENHSYIDSYRPVMIHAQLVREEELTKMKPISMIPSFFVAHTYYWGDIHLANLGEERASRISPVKDAIRTGLTYTFHQDTPVLFPDVMKTI
;
A
#
# COMPACT_ATOMS: atom_id res chain seq x y z
N TYR A 1 -9.69 -14.81 -15.76
CA TYR A 1 -8.40 -14.43 -15.20
C TYR A 1 -7.89 -15.42 -14.14
N GLY A 2 -8.71 -16.37 -13.67
CA GLY A 2 -8.30 -17.37 -12.66
C GLY A 2 -8.15 -16.81 -11.23
N ILE A 3 -8.66 -15.62 -10.96
CA ILE A 3 -8.60 -14.97 -9.64
C ILE A 3 -9.65 -15.60 -8.73
N THR A 4 -9.22 -16.01 -7.54
CA THR A 4 -10.09 -16.61 -6.50
C THR A 4 -10.26 -15.72 -5.29
N THR A 5 -9.35 -14.76 -5.09
CA THR A 5 -9.39 -13.79 -3.99
C THR A 5 -9.02 -12.42 -4.52
N ILE A 6 -9.78 -11.40 -4.13
CA ILE A 6 -9.46 -9.99 -4.40
C ILE A 6 -9.30 -9.23 -3.09
N GLN A 7 -8.55 -8.15 -3.18
CA GLN A 7 -8.36 -7.20 -2.09
C GLN A 7 -9.04 -5.88 -2.47
N ASP A 8 -10.00 -5.43 -1.65
CA ASP A 8 -10.48 -4.06 -1.71
C ASP A 8 -9.54 -3.19 -0.87
N GLY A 9 -8.81 -2.30 -1.53
CA GLY A 9 -7.74 -1.54 -0.91
C GLY A 9 -8.17 -0.24 -0.26
N PHE A 10 -9.46 0.15 -0.30
CA PHE A 10 -9.94 1.38 0.33
C PHE A 10 -11.43 1.34 0.64
N LEU A 11 -11.78 0.60 1.68
CA LEU A 11 -13.15 0.33 2.06
C LEU A 11 -13.76 1.49 2.86
N THR A 12 -14.71 2.18 2.24
CA THR A 12 -15.55 3.19 2.90
C THR A 12 -16.76 2.53 3.56
N ASP A 13 -17.50 3.27 4.40
CA ASP A 13 -18.72 2.78 5.05
C ASP A 13 -19.78 2.27 4.05
N SER A 14 -20.00 3.01 2.97
CA SER A 14 -20.95 2.61 1.93
C SER A 14 -20.54 1.31 1.23
N LEU A 15 -19.26 1.16 0.93
CA LEU A 15 -18.73 -0.02 0.26
C LEU A 15 -18.70 -1.23 1.21
N TYR A 16 -18.36 -1.02 2.48
CA TYR A 16 -18.49 -2.04 3.51
C TYR A 16 -19.92 -2.57 3.61
N SER A 17 -20.90 -1.66 3.70
CA SER A 17 -22.31 -2.03 3.79
C SER A 17 -22.77 -2.81 2.56
N LEU A 18 -22.33 -2.44 1.37
CA LEU A 18 -22.64 -3.13 0.12
C LEU A 18 -22.01 -4.53 0.08
N LEU A 19 -20.73 -4.68 0.40
CA LEU A 19 -20.05 -5.97 0.41
C LEU A 19 -20.62 -6.91 1.48
N LYS A 20 -20.97 -6.38 2.65
CA LYS A 20 -21.66 -7.12 3.70
C LYS A 20 -23.02 -7.65 3.21
N LEU A 21 -23.82 -6.81 2.58
CA LEU A 21 -25.09 -7.23 1.98
C LEU A 21 -24.87 -8.33 0.92
N PHE A 22 -23.88 -8.18 0.05
CA PHE A 22 -23.59 -9.21 -0.97
C PHE A 22 -23.14 -10.52 -0.35
N ALA A 23 -22.42 -10.47 0.77
CA ALA A 23 -22.04 -11.67 1.51
C ALA A 23 -23.26 -12.34 2.17
N GLU A 24 -24.12 -11.57 2.84
CA GLU A 24 -25.35 -12.07 3.47
C GLU A 24 -26.28 -12.74 2.45
N GLU A 25 -26.44 -12.13 1.26
CA GLU A 25 -27.24 -12.65 0.15
C GLU A 25 -26.50 -13.74 -0.68
N LYS A 26 -25.27 -14.12 -0.30
CA LYS A 26 -24.45 -15.15 -0.98
C LYS A 26 -24.18 -14.84 -2.46
N LEU A 27 -24.06 -13.55 -2.80
CA LEU A 27 -23.82 -13.10 -4.17
C LEU A 27 -22.34 -13.11 -4.56
N LEU A 28 -21.42 -13.06 -3.59
CA LEU A 28 -19.99 -13.14 -3.84
C LEU A 28 -19.61 -14.54 -4.35
N LYS A 29 -18.79 -14.60 -5.41
CA LYS A 29 -18.33 -15.85 -6.04
C LYS A 29 -16.84 -16.11 -5.84
N ILE A 30 -16.11 -15.12 -5.34
CA ILE A 30 -14.69 -15.15 -5.00
C ILE A 30 -14.53 -14.50 -3.65
N ASP A 31 -13.42 -14.79 -2.98
CA ASP A 31 -13.11 -14.18 -1.70
C ASP A 31 -12.78 -12.69 -1.86
N VAL A 32 -13.31 -11.87 -0.95
CA VAL A 32 -13.04 -10.43 -0.87
C VAL A 32 -12.46 -10.10 0.49
N VAL A 33 -11.31 -9.46 0.51
CA VAL A 33 -10.64 -8.97 1.71
C VAL A 33 -10.67 -7.45 1.69
N GLY A 34 -11.45 -6.84 2.58
CA GLY A 34 -11.59 -5.38 2.65
C GLY A 34 -10.60 -4.74 3.63
N TYR A 35 -9.94 -3.67 3.19
CA TYR A 35 -9.08 -2.83 4.02
C TYR A 35 -9.74 -1.48 4.24
N VAL A 36 -10.13 -1.22 5.47
CA VAL A 36 -10.93 -0.06 5.86
C VAL A 36 -10.08 1.22 5.83
N ASP A 37 -10.65 2.30 5.34
CA ASP A 37 -10.09 3.65 5.49
C ASP A 37 -9.95 3.98 6.99
N LEU A 38 -8.70 3.96 7.48
CA LEU A 38 -8.39 4.12 8.90
C LEU A 38 -8.79 5.49 9.43
N GLU A 39 -8.64 6.52 8.61
CA GLU A 39 -8.86 7.90 9.04
C GLU A 39 -10.32 8.22 9.34
N ASN A 40 -11.22 7.69 8.49
CA ASN A 40 -12.62 8.05 8.54
C ASN A 40 -13.52 6.95 9.14
N TYR A 41 -13.09 5.68 9.07
CA TYR A 41 -13.98 4.56 9.37
C TYR A 41 -13.35 3.50 10.30
N ARG A 42 -12.39 3.87 11.15
CA ARG A 42 -11.74 2.98 12.11
C ARG A 42 -12.73 2.10 12.90
N ASN A 43 -13.87 2.69 13.28
CA ASN A 43 -14.93 2.01 14.03
C ASN A 43 -15.51 0.78 13.31
N ILE A 44 -15.50 0.72 11.98
CA ILE A 44 -15.96 -0.44 11.22
C ILE A 44 -15.09 -1.65 11.58
N TYR A 45 -13.77 -1.50 11.53
CA TYR A 45 -12.87 -2.60 11.88
C TYR A 45 -12.95 -2.96 13.36
N GLN A 46 -12.97 -1.99 14.26
CA GLN A 46 -13.07 -2.22 15.71
C GLN A 46 -14.32 -2.98 16.11
N ASN A 47 -15.46 -2.70 15.48
CA ASN A 47 -16.73 -3.35 15.76
C ASN A 47 -16.85 -4.75 15.12
N HIS A 48 -16.11 -5.01 14.04
CA HIS A 48 -16.25 -6.22 13.23
C HIS A 48 -14.94 -7.02 13.08
N SER A 49 -13.84 -6.63 13.73
CA SER A 49 -12.54 -7.28 13.63
C SER A 49 -12.49 -8.71 14.19
N LYS A 50 -13.50 -9.13 14.93
CA LYS A 50 -13.62 -10.53 15.39
C LYS A 50 -13.91 -11.50 14.26
N ASP A 51 -14.22 -10.95 13.09
CA ASP A 51 -14.54 -11.69 11.87
C ASP A 51 -13.29 -11.88 10.97
N TYR A 52 -12.16 -12.31 11.54
CA TYR A 52 -11.01 -12.78 10.73
C TYR A 52 -11.37 -13.97 9.82
N VAL A 53 -12.55 -14.56 10.06
CA VAL A 53 -13.09 -15.67 9.28
C VAL A 53 -13.97 -15.11 8.18
N TYR A 54 -13.85 -15.67 6.98
CA TYR A 54 -14.76 -15.32 5.90
C TYR A 54 -16.22 -15.62 6.27
N ASN A 55 -17.06 -14.62 6.12
CA ASN A 55 -18.50 -14.79 6.10
C ASN A 55 -18.97 -14.75 4.65
N ASN A 56 -19.34 -15.90 4.08
CA ASN A 56 -19.77 -16.02 2.68
C ASN A 56 -18.85 -15.24 1.70
N HIS A 57 -17.56 -15.53 1.73
CA HIS A 57 -16.53 -14.90 0.88
C HIS A 57 -16.13 -13.46 1.23
N PHE A 58 -16.61 -12.86 2.31
CA PHE A 58 -16.16 -11.53 2.73
C PHE A 58 -15.51 -11.56 4.11
N ARG A 59 -14.40 -10.83 4.28
CA ARG A 59 -13.78 -10.53 5.56
C ARG A 59 -13.07 -9.19 5.57
N LEU A 60 -12.84 -8.63 6.74
CA LEU A 60 -11.93 -7.51 6.92
C LEU A 60 -10.48 -7.99 7.03
N GLY A 61 -9.55 -7.29 6.38
CA GLY A 61 -8.11 -7.60 6.38
C GLY A 61 -7.30 -6.69 7.27
N GLY A 62 -7.76 -5.47 7.47
CA GLY A 62 -7.05 -4.43 8.20
C GLY A 62 -7.42 -3.03 7.72
N TYR A 63 -6.43 -2.14 7.69
CA TYR A 63 -6.59 -0.73 7.37
C TYR A 63 -5.80 -0.30 6.14
N LYS A 64 -6.25 0.79 5.53
CA LYS A 64 -5.57 1.52 4.45
C LYS A 64 -5.39 2.98 4.81
N ILE A 65 -4.21 3.52 4.46
CA ILE A 65 -3.89 4.96 4.51
C ILE A 65 -3.21 5.39 3.20
N PHE A 66 -3.11 6.70 2.99
CA PHE A 66 -2.39 7.30 1.86
C PHE A 66 -1.28 8.21 2.39
N LEU A 67 -0.06 8.10 1.85
CA LEU A 67 1.05 8.96 2.22
C LEU A 67 1.33 10.04 1.18
N ASP A 68 1.07 9.75 -0.08
CA ASP A 68 1.31 10.67 -1.19
C ASP A 68 0.35 10.41 -2.37
N GLY A 69 0.60 11.06 -3.49
CA GLY A 69 -0.13 10.86 -4.73
C GLY A 69 0.59 9.96 -5.72
N SER A 70 0.58 10.32 -7.01
CA SER A 70 1.10 9.50 -8.11
C SER A 70 2.23 10.19 -8.89
N PRO A 71 3.27 9.46 -9.35
CA PRO A 71 4.40 10.07 -10.07
C PRO A 71 4.02 10.58 -11.44
N GLN A 72 3.07 9.96 -12.15
CA GLN A 72 2.58 10.47 -13.43
C GLN A 72 1.82 11.79 -13.30
N GLY A 73 1.15 12.02 -12.16
CA GLY A 73 0.47 13.28 -11.83
C GLY A 73 1.36 14.31 -11.13
N LYS A 74 2.65 14.01 -10.90
CA LYS A 74 3.60 14.84 -10.14
C LYS A 74 3.15 15.16 -8.71
N THR A 75 2.32 14.29 -8.13
CA THR A 75 1.83 14.40 -6.75
C THR A 75 2.47 13.39 -5.79
N ALA A 76 3.20 12.40 -6.30
CA ALA A 76 4.05 11.55 -5.47
C ALA A 76 5.13 12.40 -4.78
N TRP A 77 5.32 12.19 -3.48
CA TRP A 77 6.23 13.00 -2.69
C TRP A 77 7.68 12.54 -2.81
N MET A 78 8.49 13.41 -3.44
CA MET A 78 9.85 13.15 -3.83
C MET A 78 10.86 13.90 -2.96
N LYS A 79 12.03 13.32 -2.73
CA LYS A 79 13.17 14.02 -2.12
C LYS A 79 13.75 15.09 -3.05
N GLU A 80 13.88 14.75 -4.33
CA GLU A 80 14.36 15.65 -5.36
C GLU A 80 13.22 16.11 -6.27
N PRO A 81 13.28 17.34 -6.82
CA PRO A 81 12.24 17.86 -7.69
C PRO A 81 12.03 16.98 -8.93
N TYR A 82 10.82 17.03 -9.48
CA TYR A 82 10.54 16.50 -10.82
C TYR A 82 11.38 17.22 -11.86
N GLU A 83 11.69 16.53 -12.97
CA GLU A 83 12.45 17.11 -14.07
C GLU A 83 11.84 18.42 -14.56
N HIS A 84 12.71 19.40 -14.82
CA HIS A 84 12.32 20.74 -15.27
C HIS A 84 11.33 21.48 -14.35
N SER A 85 11.30 21.14 -13.07
CA SER A 85 10.37 21.70 -12.07
C SER A 85 11.10 21.99 -10.76
N LYS A 86 10.44 22.79 -9.89
CA LYS A 86 10.83 22.96 -8.49
C LYS A 86 9.93 22.15 -7.55
N GLU A 87 8.90 21.54 -8.11
CA GLU A 87 7.91 20.77 -7.34
C GLU A 87 8.44 19.37 -7.03
N LYS A 88 8.08 18.90 -5.84
CA LYS A 88 8.47 17.58 -5.31
C LYS A 88 7.26 16.70 -4.99
N GLY A 89 6.07 17.08 -5.41
CA GLY A 89 4.84 16.53 -4.84
C GLY A 89 4.67 16.97 -3.38
N TYR A 90 3.90 16.24 -2.61
CA TYR A 90 3.62 16.61 -1.21
C TYR A 90 3.22 15.40 -0.37
N PRO A 91 3.53 15.44 0.95
CA PRO A 91 2.98 14.45 1.88
C PRO A 91 1.49 14.71 2.10
N VAL A 92 0.70 13.66 2.27
CA VAL A 92 -0.71 13.76 2.69
C VAL A 92 -0.79 14.08 4.18
N HIS A 93 0.16 13.58 4.96
CA HIS A 93 0.19 13.66 6.41
C HIS A 93 1.55 14.12 6.94
N SER A 94 1.55 14.73 8.12
CA SER A 94 2.76 14.98 8.87
C SER A 94 3.38 13.68 9.42
N ASP A 95 4.62 13.73 9.87
CA ASP A 95 5.29 12.60 10.53
C ASP A 95 4.52 12.13 11.79
N GLU A 96 3.97 13.05 12.56
CA GLU A 96 3.23 12.72 13.79
C GLU A 96 1.87 12.10 13.48
N ASP A 97 1.16 12.58 12.44
CA ASP A 97 -0.11 11.96 12.01
C ASP A 97 0.12 10.51 11.57
N ILE A 98 1.19 10.25 10.77
CA ILE A 98 1.54 8.90 10.35
C ILE A 98 1.91 8.02 11.54
N TYR A 99 2.65 8.54 12.52
CA TYR A 99 2.96 7.84 13.77
C TYR A 99 1.66 7.42 14.50
N GLU A 100 0.69 8.32 14.62
CA GLU A 100 -0.59 8.07 15.27
C GLU A 100 -1.43 7.04 14.49
N LEU A 101 -1.53 7.16 13.17
CA LEU A 101 -2.24 6.20 12.33
C LEU A 101 -1.64 4.79 12.41
N ILE A 102 -0.33 4.66 12.41
CA ILE A 102 0.35 3.37 12.60
C ILE A 102 0.06 2.82 14.00
N SER A 103 0.15 3.65 15.04
CA SER A 103 -0.13 3.25 16.42
C SER A 103 -1.56 2.73 16.55
N ASN A 104 -2.53 3.44 15.98
CA ASN A 104 -3.94 3.05 15.95
C ASN A 104 -4.17 1.67 15.28
N ALA A 105 -3.49 1.41 14.16
CA ALA A 105 -3.57 0.12 13.47
C ALA A 105 -2.99 -1.02 14.33
N LEU A 106 -1.87 -0.76 15.02
CA LEU A 106 -1.23 -1.74 15.89
C LEU A 106 -2.06 -2.02 17.15
N GLU A 107 -2.67 -1.01 17.77
CA GLU A 107 -3.59 -1.16 18.88
C GLU A 107 -4.80 -2.05 18.55
N ASP A 108 -5.32 -1.90 17.33
CA ASP A 108 -6.44 -2.69 16.82
C ASP A 108 -5.99 -4.07 16.29
N HIS A 109 -4.71 -4.42 16.41
CA HIS A 109 -4.12 -5.65 15.85
C HIS A 109 -4.39 -5.83 14.35
N ALA A 110 -4.46 -4.74 13.61
CA ALA A 110 -4.80 -4.72 12.18
C ALA A 110 -3.57 -4.63 11.29
N GLN A 111 -3.56 -5.36 10.17
CA GLN A 111 -2.58 -5.14 9.11
C GLN A 111 -2.81 -3.77 8.48
N LEU A 112 -1.74 -3.01 8.26
CA LEU A 112 -1.79 -1.68 7.64
C LEU A 112 -1.22 -1.72 6.23
N LEU A 113 -2.01 -1.25 5.27
CA LEU A 113 -1.62 -0.98 3.89
C LEU A 113 -1.44 0.53 3.71
N ALA A 114 -0.30 0.97 3.20
CA ALA A 114 -0.05 2.38 2.92
C ALA A 114 0.23 2.60 1.44
N HIS A 115 -0.57 3.46 0.78
CA HIS A 115 -0.26 3.96 -0.55
C HIS A 115 1.00 4.83 -0.47
N CYS A 116 2.02 4.48 -1.22
CA CYS A 116 3.32 5.10 -1.14
C CYS A 116 4.08 4.96 -2.45
N ASN A 117 4.22 6.04 -3.20
CA ASN A 117 4.86 6.08 -4.51
C ASN A 117 6.26 6.71 -4.48
N GLY A 118 6.38 7.89 -3.88
CA GLY A 118 7.62 8.66 -3.84
C GLY A 118 8.62 8.14 -2.82
N ASP A 119 9.89 8.44 -3.07
CA ASP A 119 11.00 8.05 -2.17
C ASP A 119 10.95 8.76 -0.82
N ALA A 120 10.44 9.99 -0.75
CA ALA A 120 10.23 10.69 0.51
C ALA A 120 9.08 10.09 1.32
N ALA A 121 7.99 9.68 0.66
CA ALA A 121 6.88 8.97 1.31
C ALA A 121 7.33 7.59 1.82
N ALA A 122 8.14 6.87 1.05
CA ALA A 122 8.72 5.59 1.46
C ALA A 122 9.58 5.73 2.72
N GLU A 123 10.45 6.75 2.78
CA GLU A 123 11.24 7.06 3.96
C GLU A 123 10.36 7.38 5.16
N GLN A 124 9.33 8.23 4.99
CA GLN A 124 8.39 8.57 6.06
C GLN A 124 7.72 7.31 6.63
N TYR A 125 7.17 6.44 5.78
CA TYR A 125 6.49 5.24 6.23
C TYR A 125 7.40 4.30 7.01
N VAL A 126 8.57 3.98 6.45
CA VAL A 126 9.55 3.10 7.11
C VAL A 126 10.05 3.69 8.42
N LYS A 127 10.35 4.99 8.45
CA LYS A 127 10.82 5.70 9.64
C LYS A 127 9.78 5.70 10.75
N GLN A 128 8.53 6.08 10.45
CA GLN A 128 7.49 6.16 11.47
C GLN A 128 7.06 4.77 11.94
N PHE A 129 7.00 3.78 11.04
CA PHE A 129 6.70 2.40 11.44
C PHE A 129 7.78 1.86 12.38
N THR A 130 9.05 2.08 12.08
CA THR A 130 10.17 1.69 12.95
C THR A 130 10.06 2.37 14.32
N ARG A 131 9.78 3.68 14.36
CA ARG A 131 9.60 4.44 15.60
C ARG A 131 8.46 3.90 16.46
N VAL A 132 7.34 3.54 15.87
CA VAL A 132 6.21 2.93 16.60
C VAL A 132 6.62 1.57 17.16
N MET A 133 7.31 0.76 16.35
CA MET A 133 7.75 -0.58 16.76
C MET A 133 8.75 -0.59 17.91
N GLU A 134 9.56 0.44 18.07
CA GLU A 134 10.46 0.59 19.23
C GLU A 134 9.70 0.68 20.55
N ASN A 135 8.44 1.09 20.53
CA ASN A 135 7.57 1.26 21.68
C ASN A 135 6.55 0.11 21.87
N HIS A 136 6.53 -0.88 20.97
CA HIS A 136 5.58 -1.99 20.98
C HIS A 136 6.28 -3.35 20.95
N SER A 137 5.86 -4.27 21.83
CA SER A 137 6.53 -5.57 22.08
C SER A 137 6.19 -6.68 21.06
N TYR A 138 5.29 -6.48 20.10
CA TYR A 138 4.75 -7.50 19.21
C TYR A 138 5.01 -7.17 17.74
N ILE A 139 6.13 -7.62 17.20
CA ILE A 139 6.65 -7.19 15.89
C ILE A 139 6.24 -8.12 14.74
N ASP A 140 6.23 -9.43 14.94
CA ASP A 140 6.25 -10.39 13.81
C ASP A 140 4.92 -10.63 13.10
N SER A 141 3.79 -10.16 13.63
CA SER A 141 2.47 -10.53 13.12
C SER A 141 1.80 -9.52 12.19
N TYR A 142 2.23 -8.26 12.20
CA TYR A 142 1.51 -7.18 11.49
C TYR A 142 1.73 -7.15 9.99
N ARG A 143 2.92 -7.50 9.51
CA ARG A 143 3.29 -7.53 8.08
C ARG A 143 2.73 -6.33 7.32
N PRO A 144 3.13 -5.08 7.66
CA PRO A 144 2.65 -3.90 6.98
C PRO A 144 3.01 -3.95 5.49
N VAL A 145 2.19 -3.34 4.65
CA VAL A 145 2.41 -3.36 3.20
C VAL A 145 2.62 -1.94 2.68
N MET A 146 3.70 -1.73 1.94
CA MET A 146 3.91 -0.52 1.14
C MET A 146 3.34 -0.75 -0.25
N ILE A 147 2.16 -0.19 -0.52
CA ILE A 147 1.48 -0.30 -1.82
C ILE A 147 2.14 0.63 -2.82
N HIS A 148 2.34 0.16 -4.03
CA HIS A 148 3.07 0.70 -5.17
C HIS A 148 4.59 0.61 -5.02
N ALA A 149 5.19 1.16 -3.96
CA ALA A 149 6.64 1.10 -3.70
C ALA A 149 7.47 1.50 -4.95
N GLN A 150 6.95 2.45 -5.75
CA GLN A 150 7.48 2.69 -7.09
C GLN A 150 8.89 3.27 -7.09
N LEU A 151 9.14 4.23 -6.22
CA LEU A 151 10.42 4.93 -6.13
C LEU A 151 11.15 4.67 -4.80
N VAL A 152 10.76 3.59 -4.10
CA VAL A 152 11.45 3.16 -2.89
C VAL A 152 12.93 2.88 -3.20
N ARG A 153 13.82 3.39 -2.35
CA ARG A 153 15.28 3.21 -2.54
C ARG A 153 15.76 1.95 -1.80
N GLU A 154 16.95 1.50 -2.18
CA GLU A 154 17.59 0.34 -1.54
C GLU A 154 17.78 0.50 -0.02
N GLU A 155 18.02 1.73 0.42
CA GLU A 155 18.14 2.07 1.83
C GLU A 155 16.86 1.77 2.61
N GLU A 156 15.69 2.19 2.10
CA GLU A 156 14.40 1.92 2.71
C GLU A 156 14.06 0.42 2.62
N LEU A 157 14.32 -0.23 1.48
CA LEU A 157 14.12 -1.68 1.34
C LEU A 157 14.91 -2.47 2.41
N THR A 158 16.15 -2.06 2.69
CA THR A 158 16.95 -2.70 3.75
C THR A 158 16.31 -2.53 5.13
N LYS A 159 15.76 -1.35 5.43
CA LYS A 159 15.09 -1.04 6.69
C LYS A 159 13.71 -1.69 6.84
N MET A 160 13.09 -2.12 5.74
CA MET A 160 11.80 -2.83 5.77
C MET A 160 11.91 -4.24 6.38
N LYS A 161 13.07 -4.89 6.23
CA LYS A 161 13.26 -6.28 6.66
C LYS A 161 13.05 -6.50 8.15
N PRO A 162 13.67 -5.73 9.08
CA PRO A 162 13.50 -5.93 10.51
C PRO A 162 12.08 -5.63 11.02
N ILE A 163 11.29 -4.89 10.27
CA ILE A 163 9.89 -4.58 10.60
C ILE A 163 8.89 -5.44 9.81
N SER A 164 9.36 -6.48 9.13
CA SER A 164 8.56 -7.42 8.33
C SER A 164 7.63 -6.73 7.31
N MET A 165 8.03 -5.53 6.82
CA MET A 165 7.26 -4.77 5.83
C MET A 165 7.41 -5.37 4.44
N ILE A 166 6.29 -5.45 3.71
CA ILE A 166 6.18 -6.08 2.40
C ILE A 166 5.97 -4.98 1.33
N PRO A 167 6.91 -4.76 0.40
CA PRO A 167 6.64 -3.93 -0.76
C PRO A 167 5.73 -4.68 -1.74
N SER A 168 4.67 -4.00 -2.19
CA SER A 168 3.79 -4.49 -3.24
C SER A 168 3.96 -3.61 -4.48
N PHE A 169 4.58 -4.15 -5.51
CA PHE A 169 4.96 -3.37 -6.69
C PHE A 169 3.87 -3.35 -7.75
N PHE A 170 3.62 -2.17 -8.33
CA PHE A 170 2.79 -2.00 -9.50
C PHE A 170 3.67 -1.95 -10.76
N VAL A 171 4.26 -3.07 -11.13
CA VAL A 171 5.27 -3.16 -12.21
C VAL A 171 4.73 -2.77 -13.59
N ALA A 172 3.42 -2.92 -13.84
CA ALA A 172 2.80 -2.54 -15.10
C ALA A 172 2.89 -1.03 -15.39
N HIS A 173 3.18 -0.20 -14.39
CA HIS A 173 3.47 1.22 -14.56
C HIS A 173 4.60 1.48 -15.55
N THR A 174 5.61 0.63 -15.61
CA THR A 174 6.74 0.78 -16.55
C THR A 174 6.29 0.67 -18.00
N TYR A 175 5.32 -0.20 -18.27
CA TYR A 175 4.79 -0.40 -19.62
C TYR A 175 3.81 0.71 -20.04
N TYR A 176 2.87 1.07 -19.15
CA TYR A 176 1.80 2.00 -19.53
C TYR A 176 2.17 3.47 -19.40
N TRP A 177 3.09 3.83 -18.51
CA TRP A 177 3.49 5.22 -18.22
C TRP A 177 5.00 5.45 -18.28
N GLY A 178 5.78 4.53 -18.86
CA GLY A 178 7.24 4.63 -18.95
C GLY A 178 7.73 5.95 -19.55
N ASP A 179 7.14 6.40 -20.64
CA ASP A 179 7.50 7.68 -21.28
C ASP A 179 7.21 8.88 -20.36
N ILE A 180 6.08 8.84 -19.64
CA ILE A 180 5.71 9.89 -18.68
C ILE A 180 6.70 9.89 -17.51
N HIS A 181 7.10 8.71 -17.04
CA HIS A 181 8.08 8.60 -15.96
C HIS A 181 9.45 9.12 -16.40
N LEU A 182 9.89 8.83 -17.64
CA LEU A 182 11.11 9.40 -18.18
C LEU A 182 11.06 10.93 -18.24
N ALA A 183 9.94 11.49 -18.71
CA ALA A 183 9.75 12.94 -18.78
C ALA A 183 9.67 13.62 -17.41
N ASN A 184 9.07 12.95 -16.41
CA ASN A 184 8.86 13.51 -15.09
C ASN A 184 10.06 13.34 -14.13
N LEU A 185 10.83 12.27 -14.28
CA LEU A 185 11.85 11.85 -13.31
C LEU A 185 13.27 11.90 -13.88
N GLY A 186 13.41 11.99 -15.19
CA GLY A 186 14.68 11.79 -15.88
C GLY A 186 15.09 10.31 -15.95
N GLU A 187 16.08 10.01 -16.78
CA GLU A 187 16.49 8.63 -17.07
C GLU A 187 16.96 7.86 -15.83
N GLU A 188 17.76 8.50 -14.98
CA GLU A 188 18.33 7.86 -13.79
C GLU A 188 17.26 7.35 -12.82
N ARG A 189 16.30 8.21 -12.45
CA ARG A 189 15.24 7.82 -11.51
C ARG A 189 14.19 6.92 -12.16
N ALA A 190 13.81 7.22 -13.41
CA ALA A 190 12.83 6.42 -14.14
C ALA A 190 13.29 4.99 -14.40
N SER A 191 14.58 4.77 -14.66
CA SER A 191 15.14 3.42 -14.87
C SER A 191 15.12 2.54 -13.61
N ARG A 192 14.91 3.14 -12.43
CA ARG A 192 14.85 2.45 -11.15
C ARG A 192 13.44 2.25 -10.59
N ILE A 193 12.42 2.62 -11.35
CA ILE A 193 11.03 2.47 -10.89
C ILE A 193 10.69 0.99 -10.65
N SER A 194 9.93 0.72 -9.59
CA SER A 194 9.57 -0.63 -9.13
C SER A 194 10.81 -1.55 -8.94
N PRO A 195 11.68 -1.27 -7.95
CA PRO A 195 12.99 -1.92 -7.81
C PRO A 195 12.89 -3.34 -7.23
N VAL A 196 12.18 -4.22 -7.93
CA VAL A 196 11.94 -5.63 -7.54
C VAL A 196 13.26 -6.39 -7.35
N LYS A 197 14.25 -6.15 -8.22
CA LYS A 197 15.57 -6.79 -8.13
C LYS A 197 16.29 -6.42 -6.82
N ASP A 198 16.12 -5.20 -6.36
CA ASP A 198 16.71 -4.73 -5.10
C ASP A 198 15.98 -5.39 -3.90
N ALA A 199 14.64 -5.52 -3.97
CA ALA A 199 13.89 -6.25 -2.96
C ALA A 199 14.30 -7.73 -2.86
N ILE A 200 14.54 -8.39 -4.00
CA ILE A 200 15.07 -9.77 -4.03
C ILE A 200 16.44 -9.83 -3.37
N ARG A 201 17.33 -8.89 -3.69
CA ARG A 201 18.71 -8.86 -3.17
C ARG A 201 18.76 -8.63 -1.67
N THR A 202 17.83 -7.84 -1.12
CA THR A 202 17.69 -7.63 0.33
C THR A 202 16.99 -8.80 1.04
N GLY A 203 16.45 -9.75 0.29
CA GLY A 203 15.75 -10.93 0.84
C GLY A 203 14.40 -10.58 1.46
N LEU A 204 13.71 -9.59 0.90
CA LEU A 204 12.35 -9.22 1.29
C LEU A 204 11.32 -10.16 0.66
N THR A 205 10.26 -10.44 1.40
CA THR A 205 9.01 -10.89 0.79
C THR A 205 8.38 -9.70 0.05
N TYR A 206 7.96 -9.90 -1.18
CA TYR A 206 7.32 -8.86 -2.00
C TYR A 206 6.11 -9.44 -2.73
N THR A 207 5.23 -8.56 -3.20
CA THR A 207 4.06 -8.91 -4.00
C THR A 207 3.95 -8.00 -5.23
N PHE A 208 3.12 -8.41 -6.18
CA PHE A 208 2.69 -7.58 -7.30
C PHE A 208 1.20 -7.30 -7.21
N HIS A 209 0.76 -6.17 -7.75
CA HIS A 209 -0.65 -5.85 -7.91
C HIS A 209 -0.88 -5.11 -9.24
N GLN A 210 -2.14 -4.93 -9.60
CA GLN A 210 -2.55 -4.30 -10.86
C GLN A 210 -3.42 -3.08 -10.68
N ASP A 211 -3.78 -2.78 -9.44
CA ASP A 211 -4.55 -1.59 -9.07
C ASP A 211 -5.86 -1.46 -9.87
N THR A 212 -6.57 -2.59 -10.03
CA THR A 212 -7.88 -2.61 -10.73
C THR A 212 -8.87 -1.66 -10.04
N PRO A 213 -9.57 -0.77 -10.75
CA PRO A 213 -9.83 -0.76 -12.20
C PRO A 213 -8.85 0.07 -13.04
N VAL A 214 -7.72 0.53 -12.49
CA VAL A 214 -6.70 1.27 -13.26
C VAL A 214 -6.21 0.42 -14.43
N LEU A 215 -5.93 -0.85 -14.17
CA LEU A 215 -5.67 -1.85 -15.21
C LEU A 215 -6.59 -3.07 -15.04
N PHE A 216 -6.81 -3.82 -16.12
CA PHE A 216 -7.46 -5.12 -16.05
C PHE A 216 -6.63 -6.11 -15.22
N PRO A 217 -7.27 -7.01 -14.43
CA PRO A 217 -6.59 -7.92 -13.51
C PRO A 217 -5.93 -9.11 -14.24
N ASP A 218 -5.02 -8.82 -15.17
CA ASP A 218 -4.28 -9.81 -15.95
C ASP A 218 -2.95 -10.14 -15.25
N VAL A 219 -2.98 -11.10 -14.34
CA VAL A 219 -1.81 -11.50 -13.55
C VAL A 219 -0.65 -11.97 -14.43
N MET A 220 -0.93 -12.63 -15.56
CA MET A 220 0.11 -13.14 -16.46
C MET A 220 0.87 -12.05 -17.18
N LYS A 221 0.26 -10.86 -17.37
CA LYS A 221 0.95 -9.68 -17.89
C LYS A 221 1.79 -8.95 -16.85
N THR A 222 1.50 -9.18 -15.58
CA THR A 222 2.22 -8.54 -14.47
C THR A 222 3.54 -9.26 -14.19
N ILE A 223 3.61 -10.56 -14.41
CA ILE A 223 4.79 -11.42 -14.22
C ILE A 223 5.68 -11.37 -15.47
#